data_2586f6d66b7f052612fa5c4ad3639c77
#
_entry.id   2586f6d66b7f052612fa5c4ad3639c77
#
_cell.length_a   1.000
_cell.length_b   1.000
_cell.length_c   1.000
_cell.angle_alpha   90.00
_cell.angle_beta   90.00
_cell.angle_gamma   90.00
#
_symmetry.space_group_name_H-M   'P 1'
#
loop_
_entity.id
_entity.type
_entity.pdbx_description
1 polymer ?
#
loop_
_entity_poly.entity_id
_entity_poly.type
_entity_poly.pdbx_seq_one_letter_code
_entity_poly.pdbx_strand_id
1 'polypeptide(L)'
;DGDIIFVPIRHLTITLEGEIVREAIYELVADETLQDLIQFAGGFTVKAQNNIRIDRQFKMQDYIQNDRYNETVFIDYITSADYILSDGDAIMVYKIVPSKNEVFVYGQVKHPGKYSFNSVKEMALLDILTLAGGIHDSTYIKTIYLPQGEIIRSQTETTYPKVLKFNIENLLDGDASQNLIFQNWDIVLIRQNQNF
;
A
#
# COMPACT_ATOMS: atom_id res chain seq x y z
N ASP A 1 -2.26 -61.00 18.86
CA ASP A 1 -1.67 -59.66 19.06
C ASP A 1 -2.58 -58.67 18.36
N GLY A 2 -3.28 -57.85 19.16
CA GLY A 2 -4.18 -56.82 18.63
C GLY A 2 -3.50 -55.49 18.65
N ASP A 3 -3.43 -54.81 17.50
CA ASP A 3 -2.95 -53.46 17.42
C ASP A 3 -4.00 -52.50 17.99
N ILE A 4 -3.57 -51.58 18.86
CA ILE A 4 -4.43 -50.54 19.42
C ILE A 4 -4.23 -49.25 18.59
N ILE A 5 -5.27 -48.81 17.90
CA ILE A 5 -5.29 -47.52 17.23
C ILE A 5 -5.86 -46.50 18.21
N PHE A 6 -5.04 -45.57 18.66
CA PHE A 6 -5.47 -44.43 19.44
C PHE A 6 -5.83 -43.29 18.51
N VAL A 7 -7.09 -42.84 18.54
CA VAL A 7 -7.54 -41.64 17.84
C VAL A 7 -7.65 -40.53 18.89
N PRO A 8 -6.78 -39.51 18.87
CA PRO A 8 -6.84 -38.43 19.84
C PRO A 8 -8.12 -37.59 19.67
N ILE A 9 -8.46 -36.87 20.71
CA ILE A 9 -9.55 -35.90 20.70
C ILE A 9 -9.18 -34.79 19.70
N ARG A 10 -10.12 -34.34 18.88
CA ARG A 10 -9.97 -33.20 17.96
C ARG A 10 -9.54 -31.95 18.76
N HIS A 11 -8.48 -31.33 18.33
CA HIS A 11 -8.00 -30.04 18.83
C HIS A 11 -8.68 -28.86 18.12
N LEU A 12 -8.23 -27.64 18.41
CA LEU A 12 -8.72 -26.43 17.73
C LEU A 12 -8.38 -26.50 16.24
N THR A 13 -9.35 -26.31 15.38
CA THR A 13 -9.15 -26.31 13.93
C THR A 13 -9.14 -24.86 13.43
N ILE A 14 -8.01 -24.44 12.86
CA ILE A 14 -7.78 -23.05 12.42
C ILE A 14 -7.47 -23.06 10.92
N THR A 15 -8.16 -22.21 10.16
CA THR A 15 -7.85 -22.00 8.74
C THR A 15 -6.87 -20.84 8.63
N LEU A 16 -5.74 -21.04 7.94
CA LEU A 16 -4.72 -20.02 7.73
C LEU A 16 -4.45 -19.81 6.24
N GLU A 17 -4.67 -18.59 5.76
CA GLU A 17 -4.59 -18.19 4.35
C GLU A 17 -3.82 -16.87 4.16
N GLY A 18 -3.37 -16.61 2.92
CA GLY A 18 -2.75 -15.36 2.49
C GLY A 18 -1.23 -15.41 2.44
N GLU A 19 -0.55 -14.37 2.82
CA GLU A 19 0.92 -14.24 2.67
C GLU A 19 1.68 -15.02 3.76
N ILE A 20 1.46 -16.32 3.76
CA ILE A 20 2.08 -17.31 4.64
C ILE A 20 2.78 -18.39 3.80
N VAL A 21 3.83 -19.05 4.33
CA VAL A 21 4.60 -20.02 3.55
C VAL A 21 3.77 -21.27 3.22
N ARG A 22 2.94 -21.73 4.15
CA ARG A 22 2.06 -22.89 3.95
C ARG A 22 0.65 -22.57 4.39
N GLU A 23 -0.22 -22.27 3.44
CA GLU A 23 -1.65 -22.14 3.67
C GLU A 23 -2.24 -23.53 3.91
N ALA A 24 -2.95 -23.70 5.01
CA ALA A 24 -3.61 -24.95 5.36
C ALA A 24 -4.63 -24.77 6.50
N ILE A 25 -5.33 -25.85 6.79
CA ILE A 25 -6.08 -26.01 8.02
C ILE A 25 -5.14 -26.67 9.02
N TYR A 26 -4.94 -26.04 10.17
CA TYR A 26 -4.09 -26.52 11.26
C TYR A 26 -4.91 -26.99 12.43
N GLU A 27 -4.44 -28.03 13.10
CA GLU A 27 -4.95 -28.44 14.40
C GLU A 27 -3.99 -27.96 15.49
N LEU A 28 -4.48 -27.15 16.41
CA LEU A 28 -3.73 -26.61 17.55
C LEU A 28 -4.23 -27.17 18.86
N VAL A 29 -3.34 -27.33 19.84
CA VAL A 29 -3.73 -27.56 21.23
C VAL A 29 -4.15 -26.25 21.91
N ALA A 30 -4.88 -26.34 23.02
CA ALA A 30 -5.55 -25.19 23.65
C ALA A 30 -4.63 -24.04 24.08
N ASP A 31 -3.34 -24.29 24.32
CA ASP A 31 -2.38 -23.30 24.80
C ASP A 31 -1.50 -22.71 23.68
N GLU A 32 -1.68 -23.17 22.44
CA GLU A 32 -0.93 -22.66 21.30
C GLU A 32 -1.49 -21.34 20.80
N THR A 33 -0.58 -20.44 20.47
CA THR A 33 -0.85 -19.05 20.14
C THR A 33 -0.83 -18.81 18.62
N LEU A 34 -1.18 -17.60 18.20
CA LEU A 34 -1.00 -17.14 16.82
C LEU A 34 0.48 -17.27 16.38
N GLN A 35 1.44 -17.02 17.27
CA GLN A 35 2.87 -17.16 16.96
C GLN A 35 3.23 -18.62 16.66
N ASP A 36 2.74 -19.56 17.45
CA ASP A 36 3.00 -20.99 17.24
C ASP A 36 2.43 -21.46 15.90
N LEU A 37 1.19 -21.03 15.57
CA LEU A 37 0.56 -21.31 14.29
C LEU A 37 1.39 -20.79 13.12
N ILE A 38 1.83 -19.53 13.18
CA ILE A 38 2.67 -18.94 12.14
C ILE A 38 3.99 -19.68 11.99
N GLN A 39 4.60 -20.10 13.09
CA GLN A 39 5.82 -20.91 13.08
C GLN A 39 5.58 -22.30 12.44
N PHE A 40 4.48 -22.98 12.76
CA PHE A 40 4.10 -24.25 12.13
C PHE A 40 3.86 -24.10 10.63
N ALA A 41 3.31 -22.97 10.22
CA ALA A 41 3.11 -22.64 8.80
C ALA A 41 4.41 -22.29 8.05
N GLY A 42 5.55 -22.21 8.74
CA GLY A 42 6.85 -21.88 8.16
C GLY A 42 7.14 -20.39 8.07
N GLY A 43 6.32 -19.55 8.72
CA GLY A 43 6.47 -18.10 8.76
C GLY A 43 5.74 -17.37 7.64
N PHE A 44 5.93 -16.07 7.63
CA PHE A 44 5.37 -15.16 6.63
C PHE A 44 6.15 -15.17 5.32
N THR A 45 5.48 -14.87 4.21
CA THR A 45 6.18 -14.50 2.98
C THR A 45 6.79 -13.09 3.12
N VAL A 46 7.73 -12.76 2.23
CA VAL A 46 8.35 -11.41 2.18
C VAL A 46 7.36 -10.30 1.83
N LYS A 47 6.15 -10.64 1.48
CA LYS A 47 5.09 -9.69 1.09
C LYS A 47 4.02 -9.52 2.16
N ALA A 48 4.13 -10.22 3.29
CA ALA A 48 3.12 -10.21 4.33
C ALA A 48 3.03 -8.86 5.04
N GLN A 49 1.81 -8.40 5.26
CA GLN A 49 1.52 -7.29 6.17
C GLN A 49 1.60 -7.75 7.63
N ASN A 50 1.93 -6.81 8.51
CA ASN A 50 1.88 -7.04 9.95
C ASN A 50 0.45 -7.15 10.52
N ASN A 51 -0.53 -6.55 9.85
CA ASN A 51 -1.93 -6.57 10.27
C ASN A 51 -2.62 -7.84 9.77
N ILE A 52 -3.07 -8.68 10.70
CA ILE A 52 -3.70 -9.97 10.44
C ILE A 52 -5.19 -9.85 10.78
N ARG A 53 -6.05 -10.33 9.87
CA ARG A 53 -7.49 -10.45 10.13
C ARG A 53 -7.79 -11.85 10.65
N ILE A 54 -8.57 -11.93 11.72
CA ILE A 54 -9.14 -13.15 12.27
C ILE A 54 -10.66 -13.03 12.23
N ASP A 55 -11.30 -13.93 11.51
CA ASP A 55 -12.74 -14.08 11.48
C ASP A 55 -13.12 -15.25 12.39
N ARG A 56 -13.79 -14.96 13.49
CA ARG A 56 -14.24 -15.91 14.50
C ARG A 56 -15.73 -16.17 14.36
N GLN A 57 -16.12 -17.44 14.34
CA GLN A 57 -17.52 -17.85 14.39
C GLN A 57 -17.87 -18.35 15.77
N PHE A 58 -18.97 -17.90 16.32
CA PHE A 58 -19.47 -18.36 17.60
C PHE A 58 -20.41 -19.56 17.42
N LYS A 59 -20.28 -20.55 18.34
CA LYS A 59 -21.21 -21.66 18.41
C LYS A 59 -22.60 -21.15 18.80
N MET A 60 -23.66 -21.84 18.37
CA MET A 60 -25.05 -21.43 18.64
C MET A 60 -25.33 -21.22 20.14
N GLN A 61 -24.64 -21.93 21.01
CA GLN A 61 -24.75 -21.79 22.47
C GLN A 61 -24.19 -20.44 22.96
N ASP A 62 -23.12 -19.94 22.30
CA ASP A 62 -22.46 -18.68 22.66
C ASP A 62 -23.22 -17.48 22.09
N TYR A 63 -24.00 -17.68 21.01
CA TYR A 63 -24.87 -16.66 20.45
C TYR A 63 -25.89 -16.12 21.45
N ILE A 64 -26.47 -17.01 22.27
CA ILE A 64 -27.46 -16.65 23.29
C ILE A 64 -26.88 -15.69 24.34
N GLN A 65 -25.57 -15.76 24.59
CA GLN A 65 -24.88 -14.90 25.56
C GLN A 65 -24.37 -13.60 24.97
N ASN A 66 -23.95 -13.59 23.69
CA ASN A 66 -23.22 -12.48 23.07
C ASN A 66 -24.01 -11.71 22.00
N ASP A 67 -25.18 -12.19 21.59
CA ASP A 67 -26.01 -11.62 20.52
C ASP A 67 -25.23 -11.40 19.20
N ARG A 68 -24.24 -12.28 18.92
CA ARG A 68 -23.36 -12.23 17.75
C ARG A 68 -23.11 -13.63 17.18
N TYR A 69 -23.15 -13.75 15.85
CA TYR A 69 -22.80 -14.99 15.14
C TYR A 69 -21.34 -15.04 14.72
N ASN A 70 -20.72 -13.90 14.53
CA ASN A 70 -19.34 -13.78 14.12
C ASN A 70 -18.70 -12.50 14.69
N GLU A 71 -17.40 -12.50 14.72
CA GLU A 71 -16.56 -11.36 15.07
C GLU A 71 -15.36 -11.32 14.12
N THR A 72 -15.02 -10.12 13.65
CA THR A 72 -13.78 -9.90 12.91
C THR A 72 -12.84 -9.05 13.75
N VAL A 73 -11.66 -9.58 14.03
CA VAL A 73 -10.61 -8.91 14.79
C VAL A 73 -9.42 -8.64 13.89
N PHE A 74 -8.83 -7.45 14.00
CA PHE A 74 -7.57 -7.11 13.36
C PHE A 74 -6.47 -7.05 14.41
N ILE A 75 -5.41 -7.82 14.20
CA ILE A 75 -4.30 -7.98 15.12
C ILE A 75 -3.02 -7.47 14.49
N ASP A 76 -2.32 -6.58 15.22
CA ASP A 76 -0.93 -6.28 14.92
C ASP A 76 -0.04 -7.41 15.46
N TYR A 77 0.54 -8.20 14.57
CA TYR A 77 1.34 -9.38 14.94
C TYR A 77 2.57 -9.03 15.80
N ILE A 78 3.19 -7.87 15.57
CA ILE A 78 4.39 -7.47 16.32
C ILE A 78 4.09 -7.29 17.82
N THR A 79 2.88 -6.79 18.13
CA THR A 79 2.48 -6.46 19.50
C THR A 79 1.59 -7.52 20.16
N SER A 80 1.07 -8.46 19.39
CA SER A 80 0.03 -9.40 19.84
C SER A 80 0.23 -10.81 19.29
N ALA A 81 1.47 -11.24 19.13
CA ALA A 81 1.79 -12.57 18.61
C ALA A 81 1.33 -13.71 19.55
N ASP A 82 1.19 -13.43 20.83
CA ASP A 82 0.69 -14.33 21.87
C ASP A 82 -0.86 -14.44 21.92
N TYR A 83 -1.55 -13.92 20.91
CA TYR A 83 -3.01 -13.98 20.83
C TYR A 83 -3.51 -15.42 20.80
N ILE A 84 -4.47 -15.73 21.68
CA ILE A 84 -5.07 -17.07 21.81
C ILE A 84 -6.18 -17.25 20.78
N LEU A 85 -6.05 -18.30 20.00
CA LEU A 85 -6.99 -18.67 18.95
C LEU A 85 -8.14 -19.51 19.48
N SER A 86 -9.24 -19.55 18.75
CA SER A 86 -10.42 -20.35 19.07
C SER A 86 -10.75 -21.31 17.94
N ASP A 87 -11.40 -22.44 18.28
CA ASP A 87 -11.82 -23.44 17.29
C ASP A 87 -12.73 -22.81 16.22
N GLY A 88 -12.36 -22.99 14.97
CA GLY A 88 -13.06 -22.44 13.81
C GLY A 88 -12.59 -21.03 13.37
N ASP A 89 -11.56 -20.46 14.00
CA ASP A 89 -11.00 -19.20 13.56
C ASP A 89 -10.46 -19.32 12.12
N ALA A 90 -10.78 -18.33 11.28
CA ALA A 90 -10.22 -18.17 9.93
C ALA A 90 -9.29 -16.96 9.90
N ILE A 91 -8.03 -17.20 9.60
CA ILE A 91 -6.96 -16.19 9.66
C ILE A 91 -6.52 -15.85 8.26
N MET A 92 -6.51 -14.54 7.96
CA MET A 92 -6.05 -14.00 6.70
C MET A 92 -4.87 -13.06 6.91
N VAL A 93 -3.74 -13.40 6.33
CA VAL A 93 -2.53 -12.56 6.28
C VAL A 93 -2.52 -11.80 4.96
N TYR A 94 -2.71 -10.48 5.04
CA TYR A 94 -2.76 -9.66 3.84
C TYR A 94 -1.38 -9.40 3.24
N LYS A 95 -1.39 -9.13 1.95
CA LYS A 95 -0.22 -8.69 1.20
C LYS A 95 0.03 -7.21 1.40
N ILE A 96 1.32 -6.83 1.58
CA ILE A 96 1.74 -5.44 1.47
C ILE A 96 1.39 -4.94 0.07
N VAL A 97 0.48 -3.97 0.00
CA VAL A 97 0.26 -3.22 -1.23
C VAL A 97 1.30 -2.11 -1.23
N PRO A 98 2.32 -2.16 -2.11
CA PRO A 98 3.28 -1.07 -2.22
C PRO A 98 2.51 0.21 -2.52
N SER A 99 2.59 1.20 -1.66
CA SER A 99 2.12 2.54 -1.99
C SER A 99 3.02 3.08 -3.10
N LYS A 100 2.58 2.95 -4.34
CA LYS A 100 3.24 3.62 -5.46
C LYS A 100 2.80 5.06 -5.41
N ASN A 101 3.71 5.93 -5.02
CA ASN A 101 3.50 7.35 -5.26
C ASN A 101 3.68 7.59 -6.75
N GLU A 102 2.68 8.20 -7.35
CA GLU A 102 2.61 8.43 -8.79
C GLU A 102 2.28 9.89 -9.07
N VAL A 103 2.94 10.46 -10.06
CA VAL A 103 2.59 11.76 -10.64
C VAL A 103 2.36 11.61 -12.14
N PHE A 104 1.56 12.48 -12.69
CA PHE A 104 1.23 12.48 -14.10
C PHE A 104 1.77 13.75 -14.75
N VAL A 105 2.47 13.64 -15.87
CA VAL A 105 2.99 14.78 -16.64
C VAL A 105 2.34 14.82 -18.00
N TYR A 106 1.71 15.93 -18.31
CA TYR A 106 1.02 16.14 -19.58
C TYR A 106 1.46 17.43 -20.26
N GLY A 107 1.24 17.50 -21.55
CA GLY A 107 1.50 18.67 -22.38
C GLY A 107 2.86 18.62 -23.06
N GLN A 108 3.51 19.77 -23.17
CA GLN A 108 4.72 19.95 -23.98
C GLN A 108 5.99 19.46 -23.28
N VAL A 109 6.13 18.13 -23.23
CA VAL A 109 7.31 17.38 -22.78
C VAL A 109 7.60 16.26 -23.76
N LYS A 110 8.83 15.72 -23.79
CA LYS A 110 9.18 14.63 -24.73
C LYS A 110 8.48 13.31 -24.41
N HIS A 111 8.31 13.03 -23.12
CA HIS A 111 7.73 11.78 -22.63
C HIS A 111 6.59 12.08 -21.65
N PRO A 112 5.40 12.47 -22.14
CA PRO A 112 4.24 12.63 -21.29
C PRO A 112 3.80 11.27 -20.73
N GLY A 113 3.24 11.24 -19.53
CA GLY A 113 2.75 10.01 -18.94
C GLY A 113 2.89 9.95 -17.42
N LYS A 114 2.88 8.73 -16.91
CA LYS A 114 2.91 8.43 -15.50
C LYS A 114 4.33 8.16 -15.01
N TYR A 115 4.70 8.78 -13.90
CA TYR A 115 5.98 8.61 -13.23
C TYR A 115 5.76 8.13 -11.81
N SER A 116 6.43 7.03 -11.43
CA SER A 116 6.38 6.50 -10.07
C SER A 116 7.60 6.99 -9.30
N PHE A 117 7.42 7.35 -8.03
CA PHE A 117 8.51 7.75 -7.16
C PHE A 117 8.45 7.03 -5.81
N ASN A 118 9.59 6.94 -5.16
CA ASN A 118 9.73 6.29 -3.87
C ASN A 118 9.35 7.29 -2.75
N SER A 119 8.57 6.85 -1.78
CA SER A 119 8.22 7.65 -0.60
C SER A 119 9.42 7.96 0.31
N VAL A 120 10.53 7.24 0.16
CA VAL A 120 11.76 7.45 0.96
C VAL A 120 12.56 8.66 0.48
N LYS A 121 12.48 9.00 -0.82
CA LYS A 121 13.13 10.18 -1.39
C LYS A 121 12.07 11.09 -1.96
N GLU A 122 12.01 12.31 -1.44
CA GLU A 122 11.15 13.35 -1.99
C GLU A 122 11.53 13.60 -3.45
N MET A 123 10.52 13.67 -4.31
CA MET A 123 10.69 13.99 -5.72
C MET A 123 10.21 15.42 -5.96
N ALA A 124 11.07 16.22 -6.55
CA ALA A 124 10.79 17.61 -6.85
C ALA A 124 10.47 17.82 -8.34
N LEU A 125 9.93 18.98 -8.66
CA LEU A 125 9.49 19.33 -10.01
C LEU A 125 10.60 19.22 -11.05
N LEU A 126 11.84 19.66 -10.72
CA LEU A 126 12.98 19.58 -11.64
C LEU A 126 13.34 18.13 -11.98
N ASP A 127 13.23 17.21 -11.01
CA ASP A 127 13.52 15.80 -11.24
C ASP A 127 12.56 15.21 -12.28
N ILE A 128 11.26 15.47 -12.09
CA ILE A 128 10.22 14.99 -13.02
C ILE A 128 10.34 15.60 -14.41
N LEU A 129 10.56 16.90 -14.51
CA LEU A 129 10.73 17.57 -15.81
C LEU A 129 11.98 17.07 -16.53
N THR A 130 13.04 16.75 -15.80
CA THR A 130 14.25 16.12 -16.35
C THR A 130 13.94 14.74 -16.91
N LEU A 131 13.18 13.91 -16.17
CA LEU A 131 12.77 12.57 -16.60
C LEU A 131 11.80 12.64 -17.79
N ALA A 132 10.85 13.58 -17.78
CA ALA A 132 9.89 13.79 -18.87
C ALA A 132 10.57 14.34 -20.13
N GLY A 133 11.73 14.94 -19.99
CA GLY A 133 12.60 15.41 -21.06
C GLY A 133 12.09 16.68 -21.75
N GLY A 134 12.98 17.31 -22.48
CA GLY A 134 12.69 18.52 -23.27
C GLY A 134 13.28 19.80 -22.66
N ILE A 135 13.30 19.94 -21.33
CA ILE A 135 13.79 21.16 -20.67
C ILE A 135 15.31 21.41 -20.85
N HIS A 136 16.08 20.35 -21.07
CA HIS A 136 17.54 20.43 -21.31
C HIS A 136 17.89 20.36 -22.82
N ASP A 137 16.91 20.25 -23.68
CA ASP A 137 17.10 20.27 -25.14
C ASP A 137 16.94 21.69 -25.69
N SER A 138 18.00 22.27 -26.21
CA SER A 138 18.06 23.67 -26.66
C SER A 138 17.09 23.99 -27.79
N THR A 139 16.64 23.00 -28.54
CA THR A 139 15.66 23.15 -29.62
C THR A 139 14.25 22.95 -29.08
N TYR A 140 14.05 21.89 -28.30
CA TYR A 140 12.75 21.53 -27.79
C TYR A 140 12.21 22.54 -26.78
N ILE A 141 13.07 23.10 -25.93
CA ILE A 141 12.68 24.07 -24.88
C ILE A 141 11.98 25.31 -25.48
N LYS A 142 12.30 25.68 -26.71
CA LYS A 142 11.63 26.81 -27.41
C LYS A 142 10.14 26.56 -27.69
N THR A 143 9.76 25.28 -27.72
CA THR A 143 8.35 24.89 -27.91
C THR A 143 7.55 24.93 -26.61
N ILE A 144 8.21 25.08 -25.47
CA ILE A 144 7.60 25.10 -24.14
C ILE A 144 7.27 26.55 -23.75
N TYR A 145 6.09 26.77 -23.17
CA TYR A 145 5.73 28.04 -22.55
C TYR A 145 6.37 28.14 -21.14
N LEU A 146 7.54 28.74 -21.08
CA LEU A 146 8.37 28.80 -19.86
C LEU A 146 7.77 29.64 -18.71
N PRO A 147 7.04 30.74 -18.94
CA PRO A 147 6.56 31.62 -17.88
C PRO A 147 5.61 30.93 -16.89
N GLN A 148 4.90 29.87 -17.30
CA GLN A 148 3.92 29.22 -16.42
C GLN A 148 3.69 27.76 -16.76
N GLY A 149 3.97 26.90 -15.76
CA GLY A 149 3.43 25.55 -15.63
C GLY A 149 2.47 25.44 -14.46
N GLU A 150 1.77 24.33 -14.35
CA GLU A 150 0.76 24.11 -13.33
C GLU A 150 0.90 22.71 -12.73
N ILE A 151 0.73 22.59 -11.40
CA ILE A 151 0.50 21.32 -10.71
C ILE A 151 -0.92 21.35 -10.16
N ILE A 152 -1.72 20.38 -10.59
CA ILE A 152 -3.06 20.15 -10.05
C ILE A 152 -2.94 19.10 -8.95
N ARG A 153 -3.26 19.48 -7.72
CA ARG A 153 -3.15 18.67 -6.51
C ARG A 153 -4.51 18.40 -5.91
N SER A 154 -4.86 17.13 -5.75
CA SER A 154 -6.04 16.73 -4.98
C SER A 154 -5.88 17.12 -3.52
N GLN A 155 -6.95 17.55 -2.89
CA GLN A 155 -7.01 17.84 -1.46
C GLN A 155 -8.03 16.91 -0.81
N THR A 156 -7.69 16.35 0.35
CA THR A 156 -8.60 15.46 1.11
C THR A 156 -9.72 16.22 1.80
N GLU A 157 -9.51 17.50 2.07
CA GLU A 157 -10.44 18.35 2.86
C GLU A 157 -11.42 19.12 1.99
N THR A 158 -11.21 19.21 0.68
CA THR A 158 -12.06 19.97 -0.24
C THR A 158 -12.37 19.18 -1.50
N THR A 159 -13.54 19.43 -2.09
CA THR A 159 -13.96 18.83 -3.37
C THR A 159 -13.17 19.39 -4.57
N TYR A 160 -12.53 20.54 -4.42
CA TYR A 160 -11.83 21.22 -5.50
C TYR A 160 -10.31 21.00 -5.39
N PRO A 161 -9.63 20.71 -6.50
CA PRO A 161 -8.19 20.59 -6.52
C PRO A 161 -7.51 21.95 -6.33
N LYS A 162 -6.35 21.95 -5.68
CA LYS A 162 -5.47 23.12 -5.60
C LYS A 162 -4.61 23.20 -6.85
N VAL A 163 -4.55 24.37 -7.48
CA VAL A 163 -3.65 24.64 -8.59
C VAL A 163 -2.44 25.42 -8.09
N LEU A 164 -1.25 24.79 -8.19
CA LEU A 164 0.03 25.43 -7.87
C LEU A 164 0.67 25.85 -9.20
N LYS A 165 0.99 27.13 -9.33
CA LYS A 165 1.66 27.67 -10.50
C LYS A 165 3.15 27.77 -10.24
N PHE A 166 3.95 27.52 -11.27
CA PHE A 166 5.40 27.66 -11.24
C PHE A 166 5.92 28.26 -12.54
N ASN A 167 7.08 28.90 -12.47
CA ASN A 167 7.81 29.44 -13.62
C ASN A 167 8.97 28.51 -13.96
N ILE A 168 8.98 27.97 -15.19
CA ILE A 168 9.99 27.00 -15.65
C ILE A 168 11.35 27.69 -15.87
N GLU A 169 11.34 28.91 -16.36
CA GLU A 169 12.56 29.70 -16.58
C GLU A 169 13.29 29.94 -15.24
N ASN A 170 12.57 30.46 -14.25
CA ASN A 170 13.12 30.68 -12.90
C ASN A 170 13.57 29.36 -12.23
N LEU A 171 12.86 28.28 -12.46
CA LEU A 171 13.24 26.95 -11.96
C LEU A 171 14.59 26.52 -12.57
N LEU A 172 14.79 26.71 -13.86
CA LEU A 172 16.04 26.39 -14.56
C LEU A 172 17.19 27.31 -14.17
N ASP A 173 16.89 28.56 -13.83
CA ASP A 173 17.87 29.53 -13.29
C ASP A 173 18.24 29.26 -11.83
N GLY A 174 17.64 28.24 -11.20
CA GLY A 174 17.98 27.78 -9.85
C GLY A 174 17.14 28.38 -8.73
N ASP A 175 16.00 29.01 -9.02
CA ASP A 175 15.07 29.47 -7.99
C ASP A 175 14.41 28.28 -7.29
N ALA A 176 14.89 27.98 -6.10
CA ALA A 176 14.40 26.87 -5.26
C ALA A 176 12.90 26.99 -4.91
N SER A 177 12.34 28.21 -4.90
CA SER A 177 10.92 28.41 -4.62
C SER A 177 10.00 27.82 -5.70
N GLN A 178 10.50 27.64 -6.92
CA GLN A 178 9.79 27.02 -8.03
C GLN A 178 9.90 25.50 -8.04
N ASN A 179 10.87 24.93 -7.30
CA ASN A 179 11.10 23.49 -7.28
C ASN A 179 10.17 22.79 -6.28
N LEU A 180 8.91 22.72 -6.63
CA LEU A 180 7.85 22.18 -5.77
C LEU A 180 8.01 20.68 -5.56
N ILE A 181 7.79 20.24 -4.32
CA ILE A 181 7.79 18.81 -3.95
C ILE A 181 6.42 18.20 -4.28
N PHE A 182 6.44 17.04 -4.91
CA PHE A 182 5.24 16.32 -5.30
C PHE A 182 4.55 15.61 -4.15
N GLN A 183 3.24 15.52 -4.31
CA GLN A 183 2.39 14.59 -3.56
C GLN A 183 1.85 13.53 -4.51
N ASN A 184 1.39 12.43 -3.94
CA ASN A 184 0.78 11.35 -4.71
C ASN A 184 -0.42 11.87 -5.50
N TRP A 185 -0.54 11.46 -6.78
CA TRP A 185 -1.57 11.84 -7.72
C TRP A 185 -1.52 13.30 -8.21
N ASP A 186 -0.42 14.03 -7.97
CA ASP A 186 -0.23 15.33 -8.60
C ASP A 186 -0.21 15.21 -10.14
N ILE A 187 -0.82 16.18 -10.81
CA ILE A 187 -0.82 16.27 -12.27
C ILE A 187 -0.07 17.53 -12.68
N VAL A 188 1.00 17.37 -13.45
CA VAL A 188 1.81 18.45 -14.00
C VAL A 188 1.33 18.77 -15.41
N LEU A 189 1.03 20.03 -15.68
CA LEU A 189 0.66 20.52 -16.99
C LEU A 189 1.71 21.50 -17.52
N ILE A 190 2.32 21.15 -18.65
CA ILE A 190 3.28 21.98 -19.37
C ILE A 190 2.65 22.47 -20.65
N ARG A 191 2.55 23.78 -20.83
CA ARG A 191 1.91 24.38 -21.99
C ARG A 191 2.87 24.53 -23.16
N GLN A 192 2.33 24.42 -24.37
CA GLN A 192 3.07 24.75 -25.60
C GLN A 192 3.20 26.27 -25.74
N ASN A 193 4.34 26.72 -26.25
CA ASN A 193 4.55 28.08 -26.69
C ASN A 193 3.77 28.32 -27.97
N GLN A 194 2.79 29.24 -27.96
CA GLN A 194 1.93 29.51 -29.09
C GLN A 194 2.63 30.30 -30.22
N ASN A 195 3.81 30.83 -29.93
CA ASN A 195 4.57 31.64 -30.90
C ASN A 195 5.67 30.83 -31.62
N PHE A 196 5.60 29.49 -31.49
CA PHE A 196 6.58 28.58 -32.07
C PHE A 196 5.94 27.70 -33.16
#